data_71b97afeec038ad93ac6667b69914b7c
#
_entry.id   71b97afeec038ad93ac6667b69914b7c
#
_cell.length_a   1.000
_cell.length_b   1.000
_cell.length_c   1.000
_cell.angle_alpha   90.00
_cell.angle_beta   90.00
_cell.angle_gamma   90.00
#
_symmetry.space_group_name_H-M   'P 1'
#
loop_
_entity.id
_entity.type
_entity.pdbx_description
1 polymer ?
#
loop_
_entity_poly.entity_id
_entity_poly.type
_entity_poly.pdbx_seq_one_letter_code
_entity_poly.pdbx_strand_id
1 'polypeptide(L)'
;MKAPETMLEAIRMGEAGLETLRLLEQDAQCFTDAPAAPVVTGCDKILCIGLNYRQHAVECNLPIPPEPVLFNKFATSLAADGACVYLDPRYAEYDYEAELVVVMGKKAKNVSADEAMSYVFGYTCGNDLSTRDLQFRRSNQWVLSKSFDGFAPIGPCVVTADAIHAQDLAISSKVNGEQRQNSRTSDMIFTIGEIIADLSSHFTLMPGDLIFTG
;
A
#
# COMPACT_ATOMS: atom_id res chain seq x y z
N MET A 1 23.11 -19.10 -7.40
CA MET A 1 22.36 -17.90 -7.81
C MET A 1 22.74 -16.79 -6.85
N LYS A 2 22.93 -15.54 -7.29
CA LYS A 2 23.27 -14.45 -6.37
C LYS A 2 22.01 -14.12 -5.54
N ALA A 3 22.16 -13.93 -4.23
CA ALA A 3 21.06 -13.50 -3.37
C ALA A 3 20.58 -12.10 -3.74
N PRO A 4 19.28 -11.82 -3.70
CA PRO A 4 18.78 -10.46 -3.86
C PRO A 4 19.27 -9.57 -2.71
N GLU A 5 19.74 -8.37 -3.03
CA GLU A 5 20.24 -7.41 -2.05
C GLU A 5 19.11 -6.54 -1.46
N THR A 6 17.97 -6.48 -2.16
CA THR A 6 16.79 -5.70 -1.76
C THR A 6 15.51 -6.50 -2.00
N MET A 7 14.42 -6.12 -1.30
CA MET A 7 13.10 -6.70 -1.56
C MET A 7 12.67 -6.45 -3.01
N LEU A 8 12.97 -5.30 -3.58
CA LEU A 8 12.64 -4.99 -4.98
C LEU A 8 13.36 -5.93 -5.97
N GLU A 9 14.61 -6.28 -5.70
CA GLU A 9 15.32 -7.30 -6.51
C GLU A 9 14.65 -8.67 -6.39
N ALA A 10 14.28 -9.09 -5.17
CA ALA A 10 13.56 -10.34 -4.95
C ALA A 10 12.23 -10.37 -5.73
N ILE A 11 11.47 -9.27 -5.68
CA ILE A 11 10.22 -9.12 -6.42
C ILE A 11 10.44 -9.22 -7.94
N ARG A 12 11.48 -8.53 -8.46
CA ARG A 12 11.83 -8.55 -9.90
C ARG A 12 12.31 -9.91 -10.39
N MET A 13 12.91 -10.70 -9.52
CA MET A 13 13.30 -12.09 -9.80
C MET A 13 12.10 -13.05 -9.82
N GLY A 14 10.95 -12.64 -9.26
CA GLY A 14 9.73 -13.46 -9.21
C GLY A 14 9.95 -14.75 -8.40
N GLU A 15 9.47 -15.89 -8.95
CA GLU A 15 9.57 -17.19 -8.27
C GLU A 15 11.01 -17.57 -7.91
N ALA A 16 11.97 -17.27 -8.78
CA ALA A 16 13.38 -17.53 -8.52
C ALA A 16 13.92 -16.72 -7.32
N GLY A 17 13.40 -15.50 -7.13
CA GLY A 17 13.72 -14.67 -5.97
C GLY A 17 13.18 -15.27 -4.67
N LEU A 18 11.91 -15.70 -4.68
CA LEU A 18 11.27 -16.35 -3.53
C LEU A 18 11.98 -17.66 -3.16
N GLU A 19 12.32 -18.49 -4.14
CA GLU A 19 13.06 -19.73 -3.92
C GLU A 19 14.44 -19.44 -3.28
N THR A 20 15.14 -18.44 -3.80
CA THR A 20 16.44 -18.03 -3.24
C THR A 20 16.30 -17.57 -1.79
N LEU A 21 15.26 -16.78 -1.45
CA LEU A 21 15.00 -16.35 -0.08
C LEU A 21 14.68 -17.53 0.83
N ARG A 22 13.85 -18.49 0.41
CA ARG A 22 13.53 -19.72 1.17
C ARG A 22 14.78 -20.55 1.49
N LEU A 23 15.72 -20.63 0.54
CA LEU A 23 16.99 -21.34 0.77
C LEU A 23 17.89 -20.59 1.77
N LEU A 24 17.94 -19.27 1.69
CA LEU A 24 18.73 -18.43 2.59
C LEU A 24 18.16 -18.39 4.00
N GLU A 25 16.85 -18.53 4.18
CA GLU A 25 16.19 -18.55 5.49
C GLU A 25 16.75 -19.64 6.41
N GLN A 26 17.19 -20.79 5.85
CA GLN A 26 17.72 -21.91 6.63
C GLN A 26 19.02 -21.58 7.36
N ASP A 27 19.81 -20.62 6.81
CA ASP A 27 21.09 -20.18 7.36
C ASP A 27 21.04 -18.72 7.86
N ALA A 28 19.85 -18.10 7.85
CA ALA A 28 19.71 -16.68 8.19
C ALA A 28 19.95 -16.42 9.67
N GLN A 29 20.82 -15.43 9.95
CA GLN A 29 20.92 -14.85 11.30
C GLN A 29 19.86 -13.78 11.47
N CYS A 30 19.10 -13.88 12.56
CA CYS A 30 18.13 -12.83 12.92
C CYS A 30 18.88 -11.63 13.51
N PHE A 31 18.70 -10.46 12.90
CA PHE A 31 19.20 -9.20 13.43
C PHE A 31 18.05 -8.48 14.14
N THR A 32 18.15 -8.27 15.44
CA THR A 32 17.12 -7.59 16.26
C THR A 32 17.30 -6.08 16.34
N ASP A 33 18.51 -5.58 16.05
CA ASP A 33 18.89 -4.17 16.25
C ASP A 33 19.17 -3.43 14.92
N ALA A 34 18.78 -3.99 13.79
CA ALA A 34 18.94 -3.31 12.50
C ALA A 34 17.96 -2.13 12.40
N PRO A 35 18.39 -0.97 11.86
CA PRO A 35 17.48 0.13 11.59
C PRO A 35 16.35 -0.33 10.66
N ALA A 36 15.11 -0.03 11.04
CA ALA A 36 13.96 -0.37 10.21
C ALA A 36 13.98 0.46 8.91
N ALA A 37 13.71 -0.21 7.78
CA ALA A 37 13.51 0.42 6.48
C ALA A 37 12.12 0.06 5.96
N PRO A 38 11.53 0.85 5.05
CA PRO A 38 10.29 0.43 4.37
C PRO A 38 10.50 -0.94 3.73
N VAL A 39 9.51 -1.84 3.87
CA VAL A 39 9.61 -3.22 3.37
C VAL A 39 9.79 -3.32 1.86
N VAL A 40 9.39 -2.28 1.12
CA VAL A 40 9.68 -2.12 -0.32
C VAL A 40 10.23 -0.72 -0.53
N THR A 41 11.39 -0.61 -1.16
CA THR A 41 12.03 0.66 -1.53
C THR A 41 12.37 0.66 -3.01
N GLY A 42 12.48 1.84 -3.62
CA GLY A 42 12.83 1.98 -5.04
C GLY A 42 11.71 1.59 -6.00
N CYS A 43 10.45 1.56 -5.53
CA CYS A 43 9.28 1.41 -6.39
C CYS A 43 9.16 2.61 -7.34
N ASP A 44 8.64 2.37 -8.55
CA ASP A 44 8.43 3.45 -9.53
C ASP A 44 7.19 4.28 -9.15
N LYS A 45 6.15 3.65 -8.61
CA LYS A 45 4.88 4.31 -8.28
C LYS A 45 4.37 3.89 -6.90
N ILE A 46 3.80 4.86 -6.18
CA ILE A 46 2.97 4.68 -4.99
C ILE A 46 1.60 5.21 -5.36
N LEU A 47 0.70 4.31 -5.70
CA LEU A 47 -0.66 4.59 -6.15
C LEU A 47 -1.61 4.42 -4.98
N CYS A 48 -2.63 5.24 -4.90
CA CYS A 48 -3.60 5.21 -3.81
C CYS A 48 -5.01 5.35 -4.37
N ILE A 49 -5.95 4.59 -3.82
CA ILE A 49 -7.36 4.65 -4.20
C ILE A 49 -8.13 5.36 -3.07
N GLY A 50 -8.83 6.42 -3.41
CA GLY A 50 -9.66 7.15 -2.45
C GLY A 50 -11.06 6.58 -2.34
N LEU A 51 -11.63 6.62 -1.13
CA LEU A 51 -13.03 6.25 -0.84
C LEU A 51 -13.40 4.85 -1.37
N ASN A 52 -12.64 3.85 -1.00
CA ASN A 52 -12.86 2.49 -1.51
C ASN A 52 -13.54 1.52 -0.51
N TYR A 53 -14.08 2.01 0.61
CA TYR A 53 -14.87 1.21 1.55
C TYR A 53 -16.31 1.73 1.62
N ARG A 54 -17.29 0.80 1.51
CA ARG A 54 -18.74 1.16 1.52
C ARG A 54 -19.15 1.84 2.82
N GLN A 55 -18.69 1.28 3.96
CA GLN A 55 -18.98 1.84 5.28
C GLN A 55 -18.40 3.26 5.39
N HIS A 56 -17.19 3.49 4.91
CA HIS A 56 -16.56 4.82 4.92
C HIS A 56 -17.34 5.83 4.06
N ALA A 57 -17.82 5.42 2.88
CA ALA A 57 -18.68 6.28 2.06
C ALA A 57 -19.96 6.71 2.80
N VAL A 58 -20.58 5.77 3.55
CA VAL A 58 -21.76 6.06 4.38
C VAL A 58 -21.42 7.01 5.53
N GLU A 59 -20.33 6.78 6.25
CA GLU A 59 -19.88 7.64 7.37
C GLU A 59 -19.61 9.07 6.91
N CYS A 60 -19.00 9.24 5.74
CA CYS A 60 -18.71 10.55 5.16
C CYS A 60 -19.91 11.17 4.43
N ASN A 61 -21.04 10.47 4.32
CA ASN A 61 -22.19 10.88 3.52
C ASN A 61 -21.82 11.25 2.07
N LEU A 62 -20.93 10.45 1.48
CA LEU A 62 -20.45 10.61 0.11
C LEU A 62 -21.09 9.55 -0.79
N PRO A 63 -21.39 9.89 -2.06
CA PRO A 63 -21.83 8.90 -3.03
C PRO A 63 -20.68 7.91 -3.34
N ILE A 64 -21.07 6.66 -3.61
CA ILE A 64 -20.11 5.67 -4.12
C ILE A 64 -19.59 6.16 -5.47
N PRO A 65 -18.25 6.25 -5.67
CA PRO A 65 -17.68 6.66 -6.94
C PRO A 65 -17.97 5.62 -8.03
N PRO A 66 -18.19 6.02 -9.30
CA PRO A 66 -18.45 5.10 -10.40
C PRO A 66 -17.22 4.34 -10.88
N GLU A 67 -16.02 4.83 -10.55
CA GLU A 67 -14.71 4.29 -10.92
C GLU A 67 -13.70 4.58 -9.81
N PRO A 68 -12.55 3.85 -9.74
CA PRO A 68 -11.54 4.08 -8.73
C PRO A 68 -10.98 5.51 -8.76
N VAL A 69 -10.98 6.19 -7.62
CA VAL A 69 -10.44 7.55 -7.49
C VAL A 69 -8.95 7.47 -7.23
N LEU A 70 -8.15 7.63 -8.29
CA LEU A 70 -6.70 7.52 -8.22
C LEU A 70 -6.04 8.82 -7.74
N PHE A 71 -5.14 8.68 -6.78
CA PHE A 71 -4.10 9.66 -6.47
C PHE A 71 -2.77 8.93 -6.21
N ASN A 72 -1.71 9.67 -5.92
CA ASN A 72 -0.40 9.07 -5.66
C ASN A 72 0.30 9.75 -4.49
N LYS A 73 1.31 9.07 -3.95
CA LYS A 73 2.27 9.62 -2.99
C LYS A 73 3.67 9.65 -3.62
N PHE A 74 4.50 10.60 -3.17
CA PHE A 74 5.89 10.65 -3.60
C PHE A 74 6.75 9.62 -2.87
N ALA A 75 7.86 9.21 -3.47
CA ALA A 75 8.77 8.21 -2.90
C ALA A 75 9.32 8.62 -1.51
N THR A 76 9.49 9.92 -1.26
CA THR A 76 9.93 10.44 0.04
C THR A 76 8.90 10.27 1.14
N SER A 77 7.66 9.98 0.82
CA SER A 77 6.62 9.67 1.81
C SER A 77 6.77 8.27 2.43
N LEU A 78 7.51 7.36 1.80
CA LEU A 78 7.73 6.02 2.37
C LEU A 78 8.44 6.09 3.70
N ALA A 79 7.92 5.34 4.68
CA ALA A 79 8.54 5.16 5.98
C ALA A 79 8.45 3.69 6.40
N ALA A 80 9.34 3.30 7.31
CA ALA A 80 9.32 1.97 7.91
C ALA A 80 8.19 1.83 8.93
N ASP A 81 7.83 0.59 9.25
CA ASP A 81 7.05 0.29 10.44
C ASP A 81 7.78 0.82 11.70
N GLY A 82 7.04 1.45 12.60
CA GLY A 82 7.58 2.08 13.81
C GLY A 82 8.36 3.39 13.60
N ALA A 83 8.41 3.92 12.38
CA ALA A 83 9.07 5.20 12.12
C ALA A 83 8.36 6.37 12.83
N CYS A 84 9.15 7.32 13.32
CA CYS A 84 8.62 8.61 13.77
C CYS A 84 8.34 9.50 12.58
N VAL A 85 7.10 9.99 12.47
CA VAL A 85 6.68 10.90 11.41
C VAL A 85 6.62 12.32 11.96
N TYR A 86 7.27 13.26 11.27
CA TYR A 86 7.22 14.67 11.65
C TYR A 86 5.92 15.31 11.17
N LEU A 87 5.18 15.89 12.10
CA LEU A 87 3.96 16.65 11.81
C LEU A 87 4.30 18.15 11.78
N ASP A 88 4.13 18.78 10.62
CA ASP A 88 4.42 20.20 10.40
C ASP A 88 3.46 21.08 11.21
N PRO A 89 3.96 21.93 12.15
CA PRO A 89 3.11 22.73 13.02
C PRO A 89 2.25 23.78 12.30
N ARG A 90 2.44 23.97 11.01
CA ARG A 90 1.58 24.86 10.19
C ARG A 90 0.20 24.27 9.92
N TYR A 91 0.01 22.98 10.20
CA TYR A 91 -1.24 22.23 9.97
C TYR A 91 -1.71 21.60 11.28
N ALA A 92 -3.00 21.35 11.42
CA ALA A 92 -3.59 20.86 12.65
C ALA A 92 -4.45 19.59 12.45
N GLU A 93 -4.97 19.36 11.26
CA GLU A 93 -5.93 18.29 10.97
C GLU A 93 -5.21 17.09 10.35
N TYR A 94 -4.34 16.44 11.14
CA TYR A 94 -3.68 15.21 10.74
C TYR A 94 -4.57 14.00 10.98
N ASP A 95 -4.56 13.08 10.03
CA ASP A 95 -5.40 11.90 10.06
C ASP A 95 -4.64 10.67 9.60
N TYR A 96 -5.11 9.49 9.98
CA TYR A 96 -4.57 8.18 9.68
C TYR A 96 -5.59 7.38 8.87
N GLU A 97 -5.11 6.55 7.97
CA GLU A 97 -5.91 5.63 7.17
C GLU A 97 -5.18 4.29 7.09
N ALA A 98 -5.67 3.29 7.88
CA ALA A 98 -5.12 1.94 7.82
C ALA A 98 -5.57 1.26 6.53
N GLU A 99 -4.61 0.83 5.72
CA GLU A 99 -4.89 0.28 4.41
C GLU A 99 -4.17 -1.04 4.15
N LEU A 100 -4.81 -1.90 3.37
CA LEU A 100 -4.13 -2.99 2.71
C LEU A 100 -3.33 -2.40 1.53
N VAL A 101 -2.04 -2.74 1.45
CA VAL A 101 -1.17 -2.31 0.36
C VAL A 101 -0.82 -3.52 -0.50
N VAL A 102 -1.15 -3.43 -1.78
CA VAL A 102 -0.77 -4.42 -2.79
C VAL A 102 0.63 -4.12 -3.30
N VAL A 103 1.47 -5.14 -3.37
CA VAL A 103 2.81 -5.08 -3.99
C VAL A 103 2.74 -5.80 -5.33
N MET A 104 2.95 -5.07 -6.42
CA MET A 104 2.95 -5.66 -7.76
C MET A 104 4.16 -6.57 -7.98
N GLY A 105 3.93 -7.75 -8.55
CA GLY A 105 4.99 -8.75 -8.81
C GLY A 105 5.44 -8.83 -10.26
N LYS A 106 4.56 -8.46 -11.18
CA LYS A 106 4.82 -8.55 -12.62
C LYS A 106 4.41 -7.26 -13.33
N LYS A 107 5.04 -7.03 -14.48
CA LYS A 107 4.65 -5.95 -15.38
C LYS A 107 3.22 -6.21 -15.89
N ALA A 108 2.30 -5.27 -15.60
CA ALA A 108 0.89 -5.36 -16.00
C ALA A 108 0.51 -4.17 -16.90
N LYS A 109 -0.13 -4.48 -18.04
CA LYS A 109 -0.69 -3.51 -18.98
C LYS A 109 -1.90 -4.13 -19.68
N ASN A 110 -3.05 -3.45 -19.62
CA ASN A 110 -4.34 -3.93 -20.16
C ASN A 110 -4.73 -5.33 -19.64
N VAL A 111 -4.59 -5.55 -18.34
CA VAL A 111 -4.91 -6.81 -17.67
C VAL A 111 -6.38 -6.82 -17.29
N SER A 112 -7.07 -7.95 -17.47
CA SER A 112 -8.44 -8.12 -16.99
C SER A 112 -8.50 -8.29 -15.48
N ALA A 113 -9.65 -7.99 -14.85
CA ALA A 113 -9.83 -8.16 -13.41
C ALA A 113 -9.63 -9.62 -12.95
N ASP A 114 -10.04 -10.59 -13.77
CA ASP A 114 -9.88 -12.02 -13.49
C ASP A 114 -8.42 -12.47 -13.48
N GLU A 115 -7.57 -11.88 -14.33
CA GLU A 115 -6.15 -12.20 -14.42
C GLU A 115 -5.29 -11.40 -13.43
N ALA A 116 -5.79 -10.26 -12.95
CA ALA A 116 -5.05 -9.25 -12.19
C ALA A 116 -4.34 -9.81 -10.95
N MET A 117 -4.98 -10.74 -10.25
CA MET A 117 -4.42 -11.35 -9.03
C MET A 117 -3.14 -12.13 -9.30
N SER A 118 -2.93 -12.65 -10.52
CA SER A 118 -1.70 -13.34 -10.91
C SER A 118 -0.49 -12.42 -11.09
N TYR A 119 -0.70 -11.12 -11.04
CA TYR A 119 0.33 -10.07 -11.14
C TYR A 119 0.78 -9.53 -9.79
N VAL A 120 0.11 -9.94 -8.70
CA VAL A 120 0.41 -9.52 -7.34
C VAL A 120 1.56 -10.37 -6.79
N PHE A 121 2.56 -9.74 -6.17
CA PHE A 121 3.62 -10.40 -5.41
C PHE A 121 3.14 -10.74 -4.00
N GLY A 122 2.47 -9.81 -3.35
CA GLY A 122 2.02 -9.95 -1.98
C GLY A 122 1.39 -8.67 -1.44
N TYR A 123 1.23 -8.65 -0.14
CA TYR A 123 0.51 -7.61 0.58
C TYR A 123 1.27 -7.17 1.81
N THR A 124 1.08 -5.91 2.19
CA THR A 124 1.57 -5.36 3.45
C THR A 124 0.51 -4.42 4.04
N CYS A 125 0.67 -4.05 5.30
CA CYS A 125 -0.12 -2.96 5.88
C CYS A 125 0.51 -1.62 5.51
N GLY A 126 -0.33 -0.60 5.35
CA GLY A 126 0.10 0.78 5.17
C GLY A 126 -0.76 1.74 5.96
N ASN A 127 -0.26 2.95 6.11
CA ASN A 127 -0.99 4.06 6.67
C ASN A 127 -0.93 5.24 5.69
N ASP A 128 -2.06 5.57 5.07
CA ASP A 128 -2.17 6.75 4.21
C ASP A 128 -2.36 8.00 5.06
N LEU A 129 -1.28 8.44 5.73
CA LEU A 129 -1.29 9.66 6.53
C LEU A 129 -1.66 10.87 5.69
N SER A 130 -2.52 11.71 6.26
CA SER A 130 -3.17 12.81 5.55
C SER A 130 -3.17 14.09 6.37
N THR A 131 -3.14 15.23 5.68
CA THR A 131 -3.35 16.57 6.25
C THR A 131 -4.68 17.09 5.72
N ARG A 132 -5.78 16.94 6.49
CA ARG A 132 -7.14 17.24 6.02
C ARG A 132 -7.34 18.72 5.71
N ASP A 133 -6.76 19.60 6.51
CA ASP A 133 -6.79 21.05 6.27
C ASP A 133 -6.08 21.49 4.98
N LEU A 134 -5.21 20.66 4.41
CA LEU A 134 -4.58 20.90 3.11
C LEU A 134 -5.30 20.18 1.95
N GLN A 135 -5.99 19.08 2.23
CA GLN A 135 -6.59 18.21 1.21
C GLN A 135 -7.59 18.97 0.31
N PHE A 136 -8.38 19.87 0.88
CA PHE A 136 -9.46 20.58 0.19
C PHE A 136 -9.17 22.06 -0.07
N ARG A 137 -8.00 22.59 0.36
CA ARG A 137 -7.71 24.03 0.27
C ARG A 137 -7.39 24.53 -1.12
N ARG A 138 -6.73 23.74 -1.98
CA ARG A 138 -6.17 24.23 -3.24
C ARG A 138 -6.90 23.76 -4.48
N SER A 139 -7.38 22.55 -4.47
CA SER A 139 -8.10 21.90 -5.56
C SER A 139 -8.48 20.49 -5.08
N ASN A 140 -9.14 19.71 -5.93
CA ASN A 140 -9.41 18.29 -5.66
C ASN A 140 -8.16 17.40 -5.88
N GLN A 141 -6.95 17.96 -5.92
CA GLN A 141 -5.70 17.21 -6.04
C GLN A 141 -5.10 16.94 -4.64
N TRP A 142 -5.15 15.69 -4.22
CA TRP A 142 -4.81 15.29 -2.86
C TRP A 142 -3.32 15.09 -2.60
N VAL A 143 -2.50 15.02 -3.67
CA VAL A 143 -1.07 14.68 -3.60
C VAL A 143 -0.32 15.49 -2.53
N LEU A 144 -0.56 16.79 -2.42
CA LEU A 144 0.13 17.64 -1.44
C LEU A 144 -0.23 17.29 0.01
N SER A 145 -1.48 16.94 0.29
CA SER A 145 -1.95 16.57 1.63
C SER A 145 -1.50 15.17 2.06
N LYS A 146 -1.12 14.35 1.11
CA LYS A 146 -0.84 12.92 1.24
C LYS A 146 0.66 12.58 1.11
N SER A 147 1.51 13.51 0.65
CA SER A 147 2.90 13.23 0.27
C SER A 147 3.95 13.95 1.12
N PHE A 148 3.65 14.31 2.36
CA PHE A 148 4.70 14.74 3.29
C PHE A 148 5.69 13.59 3.51
N ASP A 149 6.93 13.93 3.83
CA ASP A 149 7.96 12.95 4.13
C ASP A 149 7.51 12.03 5.28
N GLY A 150 7.55 10.73 5.05
CA GLY A 150 7.13 9.73 6.01
C GLY A 150 5.61 9.46 6.06
N PHE A 151 4.78 10.06 5.22
CA PHE A 151 3.32 9.90 5.24
C PHE A 151 2.80 8.60 4.59
N ALA A 152 3.69 7.68 4.24
CA ALA A 152 3.36 6.33 3.79
C ALA A 152 4.17 5.28 4.56
N PRO A 153 3.97 5.12 5.88
CA PRO A 153 4.54 3.98 6.59
C PRO A 153 3.96 2.68 6.03
N ILE A 154 4.85 1.73 5.73
CA ILE A 154 4.47 0.38 5.26
C ILE A 154 5.25 -0.69 6.00
N GLY A 155 4.62 -1.82 6.28
CA GLY A 155 5.25 -2.95 6.96
C GLY A 155 4.32 -3.68 7.92
N PRO A 156 4.88 -4.48 8.83
CA PRO A 156 6.30 -4.73 9.07
C PRO A 156 6.94 -5.70 8.05
N CYS A 157 6.15 -6.43 7.27
CA CYS A 157 6.61 -7.42 6.29
C CYS A 157 5.71 -7.42 5.05
N VAL A 158 6.15 -8.06 3.98
CA VAL A 158 5.32 -8.42 2.84
C VAL A 158 4.93 -9.89 2.97
N VAL A 159 3.64 -10.17 2.98
CA VAL A 159 3.09 -11.52 2.92
C VAL A 159 2.81 -11.87 1.47
N THR A 160 3.33 -12.99 0.98
CA THR A 160 3.17 -13.40 -0.43
C THR A 160 1.70 -13.71 -0.77
N ALA A 161 1.33 -13.49 -2.02
CA ALA A 161 -0.07 -13.58 -2.46
C ALA A 161 -0.68 -14.99 -2.33
N ASP A 162 0.14 -16.03 -2.34
CA ASP A 162 -0.27 -17.41 -2.14
C ASP A 162 -0.54 -17.78 -0.67
N ALA A 163 -0.08 -16.96 0.27
CA ALA A 163 -0.18 -17.24 1.70
C ALA A 163 -1.48 -16.72 2.36
N ILE A 164 -2.20 -15.80 1.71
CA ILE A 164 -3.41 -15.18 2.29
C ILE A 164 -4.51 -14.94 1.24
N HIS A 165 -5.75 -14.90 1.72
CA HIS A 165 -6.92 -14.50 0.94
C HIS A 165 -7.22 -13.02 1.17
N ALA A 166 -6.65 -12.15 0.33
CA ALA A 166 -6.71 -10.70 0.50
C ALA A 166 -8.13 -10.10 0.41
N GLN A 167 -9.10 -10.84 -0.12
CA GLN A 167 -10.48 -10.38 -0.33
C GLN A 167 -11.32 -10.32 0.94
N ASP A 168 -10.90 -10.97 2.03
CA ASP A 168 -11.65 -10.95 3.30
C ASP A 168 -10.74 -10.99 4.53
N LEU A 169 -9.89 -9.97 4.66
CA LEU A 169 -9.03 -9.76 5.81
C LEU A 169 -9.65 -8.75 6.78
N ALA A 170 -9.47 -8.95 8.07
CA ALA A 170 -9.74 -7.91 9.05
C ALA A 170 -8.69 -6.80 8.93
N ILE A 171 -9.15 -5.55 8.92
CA ILE A 171 -8.29 -4.37 8.92
C ILE A 171 -8.73 -3.42 10.03
N SER A 172 -7.76 -2.91 10.79
CA SER A 172 -8.07 -2.02 11.92
C SER A 172 -6.89 -1.12 12.25
N SER A 173 -7.18 0.01 12.91
CA SER A 173 -6.17 0.86 13.51
C SER A 173 -6.47 1.15 14.98
N LYS A 174 -5.41 1.47 15.72
CA LYS A 174 -5.49 1.97 17.10
C LYS A 174 -4.62 3.22 17.24
N VAL A 175 -5.15 4.20 17.97
CA VAL A 175 -4.41 5.40 18.37
C VAL A 175 -4.36 5.45 19.89
N ASN A 176 -3.17 5.46 20.48
CA ASN A 176 -2.98 5.43 21.94
C ASN A 176 -3.70 4.25 22.62
N GLY A 177 -3.75 3.10 21.94
CA GLY A 177 -4.42 1.89 22.44
C GLY A 177 -5.92 1.82 22.18
N GLU A 178 -6.56 2.91 21.79
CA GLU A 178 -7.99 2.96 21.45
C GLU A 178 -8.21 2.61 19.98
N GLN A 179 -9.12 1.68 19.71
CA GLN A 179 -9.49 1.30 18.33
C GLN A 179 -10.24 2.45 17.65
N ARG A 180 -9.72 2.86 16.49
CA ARG A 180 -10.27 3.96 15.69
C ARG A 180 -10.90 3.51 14.39
N GLN A 181 -10.29 2.53 13.74
CA GLN A 181 -10.83 1.94 12.52
C GLN A 181 -10.99 0.43 12.72
N ASN A 182 -12.04 -0.13 12.15
CA ASN A 182 -12.32 -1.56 12.18
C ASN A 182 -13.23 -1.93 11.01
N SER A 183 -12.70 -2.66 10.04
CA SER A 183 -13.43 -3.08 8.86
C SER A 183 -12.87 -4.41 8.33
N ARG A 184 -13.30 -4.77 7.14
CA ARG A 184 -12.78 -5.94 6.40
C ARG A 184 -12.54 -5.54 4.95
N THR A 185 -11.54 -6.16 4.31
CA THR A 185 -11.25 -5.91 2.89
C THR A 185 -12.40 -6.34 1.96
N SER A 186 -13.31 -7.20 2.43
CA SER A 186 -14.55 -7.53 1.72
C SER A 186 -15.56 -6.36 1.64
N ASP A 187 -15.37 -5.28 2.41
CA ASP A 187 -16.18 -4.06 2.31
C ASP A 187 -15.71 -3.11 1.19
N MET A 188 -14.59 -3.44 0.49
CA MET A 188 -14.12 -2.63 -0.63
C MET A 188 -15.22 -2.44 -1.69
N ILE A 189 -15.31 -1.23 -2.23
CA ILE A 189 -16.20 -0.87 -3.35
C ILE A 189 -15.67 -1.52 -4.62
N PHE A 190 -14.39 -1.28 -4.92
CA PHE A 190 -13.65 -1.89 -6.02
C PHE A 190 -12.69 -2.94 -5.45
N THR A 191 -12.79 -4.14 -5.96
CA THR A 191 -11.89 -5.24 -5.60
C THR A 191 -10.46 -4.96 -6.08
N ILE A 192 -9.47 -5.65 -5.50
CA ILE A 192 -8.06 -5.53 -5.92
C ILE A 192 -7.92 -5.82 -7.42
N GLY A 193 -8.65 -6.82 -7.93
CA GLY A 193 -8.63 -7.16 -9.35
C GLY A 193 -9.15 -6.03 -10.24
N GLU A 194 -10.27 -5.41 -9.87
CA GLU A 194 -10.84 -4.27 -10.59
C GLU A 194 -9.92 -3.05 -10.55
N ILE A 195 -9.29 -2.75 -9.41
CA ILE A 195 -8.31 -1.68 -9.28
C ILE A 195 -7.12 -1.90 -10.23
N ILE A 196 -6.52 -3.09 -10.23
CA ILE A 196 -5.38 -3.41 -11.10
C ILE A 196 -5.79 -3.35 -12.57
N ALA A 197 -6.97 -3.86 -12.92
CA ALA A 197 -7.49 -3.81 -14.29
C ALA A 197 -7.66 -2.36 -14.76
N ASP A 198 -8.31 -1.53 -13.96
CA ASP A 198 -8.50 -0.11 -14.26
C ASP A 198 -7.16 0.60 -14.43
N LEU A 199 -6.28 0.56 -13.43
CA LEU A 199 -4.97 1.22 -13.47
C LEU A 199 -4.12 0.74 -14.65
N SER A 200 -4.07 -0.57 -14.91
CA SER A 200 -3.29 -1.13 -16.00
C SER A 200 -3.83 -0.78 -17.39
N SER A 201 -5.10 -0.39 -17.50
CA SER A 201 -5.67 0.10 -18.76
C SER A 201 -5.08 1.46 -19.16
N HIS A 202 -4.77 2.30 -18.19
CA HIS A 202 -4.24 3.65 -18.41
C HIS A 202 -2.71 3.67 -18.55
N PHE A 203 -1.98 3.01 -17.64
CA PHE A 203 -0.50 3.00 -17.64
C PHE A 203 0.04 1.63 -17.24
N THR A 204 1.34 1.44 -17.45
CA THR A 204 2.00 0.18 -17.07
C THR A 204 2.30 0.16 -15.58
N LEU A 205 1.84 -0.89 -14.89
CA LEU A 205 2.29 -1.23 -13.55
C LEU A 205 3.58 -2.04 -13.63
N MET A 206 4.52 -1.79 -12.74
CA MET A 206 5.82 -2.43 -12.71
C MET A 206 5.99 -3.29 -11.45
N PRO A 207 6.85 -4.33 -11.48
CA PRO A 207 7.20 -5.06 -10.27
C PRO A 207 7.75 -4.13 -9.19
N GLY A 208 7.17 -4.21 -7.99
CA GLY A 208 7.49 -3.35 -6.86
C GLY A 208 6.61 -2.10 -6.74
N ASP A 209 5.77 -1.76 -7.72
CA ASP A 209 4.76 -0.71 -7.54
C ASP A 209 3.85 -1.05 -6.36
N LEU A 210 3.50 -0.04 -5.60
CA LEU A 210 2.62 -0.14 -4.43
C LEU A 210 1.25 0.43 -4.78
N ILE A 211 0.19 -0.27 -4.34
CA ILE A 211 -1.19 0.22 -4.45
C ILE A 211 -1.82 0.19 -3.06
N PHE A 212 -2.04 1.36 -2.48
CA PHE A 212 -2.87 1.56 -1.30
C PHE A 212 -4.32 1.44 -1.75
N THR A 213 -5.10 0.58 -1.09
CA THR A 213 -6.40 0.15 -1.63
C THR A 213 -7.59 0.97 -1.14
N GLY A 214 -7.37 2.00 -0.31
CA GLY A 214 -8.42 2.89 0.19
C GLY A 214 -8.85 2.63 1.61
#